data_7b86735acd28c996d7f0a50696efc850
#
_entry.id   7b86735acd28c996d7f0a50696efc850
#
_cell.length_a   1.000
_cell.length_b   1.000
_cell.length_c   1.000
_cell.angle_alpha   90.00
_cell.angle_beta   90.00
_cell.angle_gamma   90.00
#
_symmetry.space_group_name_H-M   'P 1'
#
loop_
_entity.id
_entity.type
_entity.pdbx_description
1 polymer ?
#
loop_
_entity_poly.entity_id
_entity_poly.type
_entity_poly.pdbx_seq_one_letter_code
_entity_poly.pdbx_strand_id
1 'polypeptide(L)'
;MQSDDTQTPSPKPILWMVIPCYNEEAVLPETSGTFLSELSGLISAEIVSDKSSILFVDDGSSDSTWTIIERLSNDDAHFRGISLSRNRGHQNALLAGLMEARKYCDVSISLDCDGQDDISAVSKMIEKYLDGSDVVYGVRNDRSTDTFFKRMTAEAFYGMMKEMGVDTVFNHADYRLLSLAALDGLSEYGESNLFLRGMVPLIGLPSSTVEYSRAARVAGDSHYPLRKMIALAVDGITSLSIKPIHLISAAGAVIGLVGLWGPFGRSSLISLGRRFRAGRVPSVSSCFWVARNS
;
A
#
# COMPACT_ATOMS: atom_id res chain seq x y z
N MET A 1 14.72 34.59 -41.60
CA MET A 1 15.64 33.69 -40.90
C MET A 1 14.77 32.84 -39.98
N GLN A 2 14.19 31.77 -40.56
CA GLN A 2 13.38 30.80 -39.83
C GLN A 2 14.34 29.86 -39.10
N SER A 3 14.30 29.89 -37.79
CA SER A 3 14.97 28.87 -36.95
C SER A 3 14.20 27.57 -37.14
N ASP A 4 14.82 26.64 -37.82
CA ASP A 4 14.39 25.25 -37.97
C ASP A 4 14.65 24.59 -36.61
N ASP A 5 13.65 24.62 -35.72
CA ASP A 5 13.63 23.86 -34.49
C ASP A 5 13.37 22.38 -34.83
N THR A 6 14.43 21.73 -35.31
CA THR A 6 14.48 20.27 -35.28
C THR A 6 14.53 19.80 -33.82
N GLN A 7 13.37 19.72 -33.19
CA GLN A 7 13.22 18.99 -31.93
C GLN A 7 13.64 17.54 -32.17
N THR A 8 14.84 17.19 -31.71
CA THR A 8 15.22 15.78 -31.55
C THR A 8 14.12 15.10 -30.73
N PRO A 9 13.51 14.01 -31.24
CA PRO A 9 12.46 13.33 -30.49
C PRO A 9 13.03 12.90 -29.14
N SER A 10 12.34 13.27 -28.06
CA SER A 10 12.71 12.83 -26.72
C SER A 10 12.83 11.31 -26.70
N PRO A 11 13.86 10.74 -26.05
CA PRO A 11 14.00 9.30 -25.98
C PRO A 11 12.72 8.69 -25.39
N LYS A 12 12.19 7.65 -26.02
CA LYS A 12 11.00 6.94 -25.54
C LYS A 12 11.29 6.33 -24.17
N PRO A 13 10.41 6.51 -23.15
CA PRO A 13 10.67 5.99 -21.83
C PRO A 13 10.67 4.45 -21.81
N ILE A 14 11.52 3.87 -20.99
CA ILE A 14 11.53 2.45 -20.70
C ILE A 14 10.49 2.20 -19.60
N LEU A 15 9.43 1.47 -19.94
CA LEU A 15 8.36 1.09 -19.03
C LEU A 15 8.62 -0.29 -18.43
N TRP A 16 8.46 -0.43 -17.11
CA TRP A 16 8.35 -1.73 -16.45
C TRP A 16 6.99 -1.87 -15.78
N MET A 17 6.22 -2.89 -16.18
CA MET A 17 4.99 -3.28 -15.50
C MET A 17 5.35 -4.23 -14.37
N VAL A 18 5.06 -3.86 -13.12
CA VAL A 18 5.39 -4.65 -11.92
C VAL A 18 4.13 -5.32 -11.38
N ILE A 19 4.13 -6.64 -11.35
CA ILE A 19 2.95 -7.46 -11.08
C ILE A 19 3.27 -8.48 -9.97
N PRO A 20 2.87 -8.22 -8.70
CA PRO A 20 3.03 -9.19 -7.63
C PRO A 20 2.05 -10.36 -7.78
N CYS A 21 2.54 -11.58 -7.57
CA CYS A 21 1.81 -12.83 -7.71
C CYS A 21 1.95 -13.69 -6.44
N TYR A 22 0.87 -14.30 -5.99
CA TYR A 22 0.89 -15.29 -4.91
C TYR A 22 -0.20 -16.34 -5.11
N ASN A 23 0.19 -17.56 -5.47
CA ASN A 23 -0.71 -18.66 -5.80
C ASN A 23 -1.72 -18.28 -6.91
N GLU A 24 -1.19 -17.84 -8.05
CA GLU A 24 -1.95 -17.33 -9.19
C GLU A 24 -1.81 -18.27 -10.43
N GLU A 25 -1.53 -19.56 -10.22
CA GLU A 25 -1.36 -20.54 -11.31
C GLU A 25 -2.55 -20.62 -12.26
N ALA A 26 -3.78 -20.36 -11.73
CA ALA A 26 -5.02 -20.41 -12.52
C ALA A 26 -5.24 -19.15 -13.37
N VAL A 27 -4.67 -18.01 -12.99
CA VAL A 27 -4.96 -16.70 -13.58
C VAL A 27 -3.84 -16.25 -14.51
N LEU A 28 -2.60 -16.46 -14.10
CA LEU A 28 -1.40 -15.97 -14.77
C LEU A 28 -1.29 -16.38 -16.25
N PRO A 29 -1.66 -17.63 -16.67
CA PRO A 29 -1.60 -18.02 -18.09
C PRO A 29 -2.49 -17.17 -19.00
N GLU A 30 -3.62 -16.69 -18.49
CA GLU A 30 -4.57 -15.88 -19.25
C GLU A 30 -4.18 -14.40 -19.23
N THR A 31 -3.86 -13.86 -18.05
CA THR A 31 -3.57 -12.42 -17.88
C THR A 31 -2.22 -12.01 -18.47
N SER A 32 -1.22 -12.90 -18.50
CA SER A 32 0.09 -12.62 -19.09
C SER A 32 0.00 -12.22 -20.57
N GLY A 33 -0.87 -12.87 -21.34
CA GLY A 33 -1.12 -12.51 -22.73
C GLY A 33 -1.72 -11.11 -22.90
N THR A 34 -2.61 -10.71 -21.99
CA THR A 34 -3.21 -9.38 -21.98
C THR A 34 -2.16 -8.29 -21.67
N PHE A 35 -1.29 -8.52 -20.69
CA PHE A 35 -0.19 -7.59 -20.36
C PHE A 35 0.80 -7.45 -21.53
N LEU A 36 1.17 -8.55 -22.17
CA LEU A 36 2.08 -8.52 -23.32
C LEU A 36 1.46 -7.81 -24.53
N SER A 37 0.17 -8.02 -24.77
CA SER A 37 -0.55 -7.36 -25.86
C SER A 37 -0.57 -5.84 -25.68
N GLU A 38 -0.84 -5.34 -24.46
CA GLU A 38 -0.81 -3.91 -24.16
C GLU A 38 0.60 -3.36 -24.33
N LEU A 39 1.61 -4.00 -23.75
CA LEU A 39 3.01 -3.56 -23.88
C LEU A 39 3.44 -3.50 -25.35
N SER A 40 3.13 -4.54 -26.12
CA SER A 40 3.44 -4.62 -27.57
C SER A 40 2.72 -3.52 -28.37
N GLY A 41 1.48 -3.19 -27.97
CA GLY A 41 0.72 -2.08 -28.55
C GLY A 41 1.41 -0.73 -28.31
N LEU A 42 1.86 -0.47 -27.08
CA LEU A 42 2.56 0.74 -26.70
C LEU A 42 3.94 0.88 -27.42
N ILE A 43 4.66 -0.23 -27.55
CA ILE A 43 5.94 -0.27 -28.29
C ILE A 43 5.68 0.00 -29.77
N SER A 44 4.68 -0.65 -30.37
CA SER A 44 4.33 -0.49 -31.79
C SER A 44 3.83 0.92 -32.11
N ALA A 45 3.13 1.55 -31.17
CA ALA A 45 2.70 2.95 -31.26
C ALA A 45 3.84 3.95 -30.97
N GLU A 46 5.05 3.46 -30.71
CA GLU A 46 6.22 4.27 -30.39
C GLU A 46 6.09 5.15 -29.13
N ILE A 47 5.19 4.81 -28.21
CA ILE A 47 4.94 5.52 -26.95
C ILE A 47 6.01 5.17 -25.92
N VAL A 48 6.44 3.90 -25.87
CA VAL A 48 7.51 3.41 -24.98
C VAL A 48 8.61 2.72 -25.76
N SER A 49 9.76 2.52 -25.12
CA SER A 49 10.91 1.83 -25.68
C SER A 49 10.66 0.33 -25.86
N ASP A 50 11.30 -0.28 -26.85
CA ASP A 50 11.39 -1.74 -27.05
C ASP A 50 12.10 -2.48 -25.90
N LYS A 51 12.82 -1.76 -25.03
CA LYS A 51 13.44 -2.30 -23.81
C LYS A 51 12.48 -2.43 -22.63
N SER A 52 11.23 -2.03 -22.81
CA SER A 52 10.20 -2.13 -21.79
C SER A 52 9.89 -3.59 -21.44
N SER A 53 9.50 -3.86 -20.19
CA SER A 53 9.36 -5.23 -19.69
C SER A 53 8.18 -5.37 -18.73
N ILE A 54 7.74 -6.61 -18.54
CA ILE A 54 6.73 -7.04 -17.57
C ILE A 54 7.47 -7.86 -16.51
N LEU A 55 7.49 -7.37 -15.27
CA LEU A 55 8.14 -8.04 -14.14
C LEU A 55 7.10 -8.69 -13.24
N PHE A 56 7.04 -10.01 -13.23
CA PHE A 56 6.30 -10.76 -12.26
C PHE A 56 7.11 -10.97 -10.98
N VAL A 57 6.49 -10.73 -9.83
CA VAL A 57 7.11 -10.89 -8.52
C VAL A 57 6.39 -12.00 -7.77
N ASP A 58 6.97 -13.17 -7.72
CA ASP A 58 6.43 -14.30 -6.96
C ASP A 58 6.68 -14.11 -5.46
N ASP A 59 5.63 -13.96 -4.68
CA ASP A 59 5.68 -13.80 -3.22
C ASP A 59 5.79 -15.15 -2.48
N GLY A 60 6.65 -16.05 -2.99
CA GLY A 60 6.88 -17.37 -2.40
C GLY A 60 5.66 -18.28 -2.52
N SER A 61 5.12 -18.40 -3.72
CA SER A 61 3.98 -19.28 -4.03
C SER A 61 4.29 -20.75 -3.73
N SER A 62 3.26 -21.50 -3.37
CA SER A 62 3.32 -22.94 -3.13
C SER A 62 2.75 -23.80 -4.27
N ASP A 63 2.14 -23.14 -5.25
CA ASP A 63 1.58 -23.73 -6.47
C ASP A 63 2.55 -23.61 -7.66
N SER A 64 2.07 -23.78 -8.89
CA SER A 64 2.88 -23.72 -10.11
C SER A 64 3.18 -22.29 -10.60
N THR A 65 2.84 -21.23 -9.84
CA THR A 65 2.99 -19.83 -10.26
C THR A 65 4.40 -19.52 -10.72
N TRP A 66 5.42 -19.87 -9.92
CA TRP A 66 6.82 -19.61 -10.28
C TRP A 66 7.25 -20.34 -11.55
N THR A 67 6.85 -21.61 -11.70
CA THR A 67 7.15 -22.40 -12.92
C THR A 67 6.57 -21.77 -14.17
N ILE A 68 5.37 -21.16 -14.07
CA ILE A 68 4.73 -20.44 -15.16
C ILE A 68 5.53 -19.18 -15.49
N ILE A 69 5.96 -18.40 -14.50
CA ILE A 69 6.78 -17.19 -14.68
C ILE A 69 8.11 -17.52 -15.35
N GLU A 70 8.79 -18.58 -14.93
CA GLU A 70 10.05 -19.04 -15.54
C GLU A 70 9.84 -19.38 -17.03
N ARG A 71 8.75 -20.10 -17.35
CA ARG A 71 8.42 -20.42 -18.73
C ARG A 71 8.16 -19.18 -19.57
N LEU A 72 7.33 -18.24 -19.09
CA LEU A 72 7.05 -16.99 -19.78
C LEU A 72 8.33 -16.19 -20.06
N SER A 73 9.23 -16.11 -19.08
CA SER A 73 10.51 -15.41 -19.22
C SER A 73 11.48 -16.08 -20.21
N ASN A 74 11.35 -17.39 -20.43
CA ASN A 74 12.11 -18.11 -21.44
C ASN A 74 11.51 -17.98 -22.86
N ASP A 75 10.18 -17.85 -22.94
CA ASP A 75 9.45 -17.81 -24.20
C ASP A 75 9.48 -16.40 -24.85
N ASP A 76 9.52 -15.32 -24.04
CA ASP A 76 9.52 -13.95 -24.54
C ASP A 76 10.42 -13.04 -23.67
N ALA A 77 11.29 -12.27 -24.32
CA ALA A 77 12.28 -11.39 -23.66
C ALA A 77 11.66 -10.21 -22.90
N HIS A 78 10.41 -9.87 -23.14
CA HIS A 78 9.69 -8.83 -22.38
C HIS A 78 9.23 -9.30 -21.01
N PHE A 79 9.11 -10.61 -20.79
CA PHE A 79 8.79 -11.15 -19.46
C PHE A 79 10.03 -11.33 -18.61
N ARG A 80 9.93 -10.95 -17.36
CA ARG A 80 10.94 -11.12 -16.32
C ARG A 80 10.28 -11.64 -15.04
N GLY A 81 11.04 -12.36 -14.23
CA GLY A 81 10.55 -12.86 -12.96
C GLY A 81 11.57 -12.70 -11.84
N ILE A 82 11.08 -12.40 -10.65
CA ILE A 82 11.83 -12.54 -9.39
C ILE A 82 10.98 -13.34 -8.42
N SER A 83 11.61 -14.20 -7.62
CA SER A 83 10.92 -14.99 -6.59
C SER A 83 11.48 -14.64 -5.21
N LEU A 84 10.57 -14.39 -4.26
CA LEU A 84 10.89 -14.16 -2.88
C LEU A 84 11.03 -15.51 -2.15
N SER A 85 11.96 -15.61 -1.22
CA SER A 85 12.25 -16.84 -0.48
C SER A 85 11.07 -17.38 0.35
N ARG A 86 10.05 -16.58 0.60
CA ARG A 86 8.80 -16.92 1.30
C ARG A 86 7.76 -15.82 1.08
N ASN A 87 6.51 -16.09 1.40
CA ASN A 87 5.47 -15.06 1.43
C ASN A 87 5.82 -13.94 2.42
N ARG A 88 5.87 -12.72 1.90
CA ARG A 88 6.14 -11.47 2.62
C ARG A 88 4.95 -10.53 2.62
N GLY A 89 3.90 -10.89 1.87
CA GLY A 89 2.69 -10.09 1.65
C GLY A 89 2.82 -9.12 0.47
N HIS A 90 1.68 -8.84 -0.14
CA HIS A 90 1.55 -8.08 -1.39
C HIS A 90 2.38 -6.78 -1.43
N GLN A 91 2.36 -5.97 -0.38
CA GLN A 91 3.10 -4.70 -0.34
C GLN A 91 4.62 -4.88 -0.41
N ASN A 92 5.16 -5.92 0.26
CA ASN A 92 6.58 -6.23 0.22
C ASN A 92 6.99 -6.80 -1.14
N ALA A 93 6.16 -7.66 -1.74
CA ALA A 93 6.39 -8.17 -3.08
C ALA A 93 6.39 -7.04 -4.11
N LEU A 94 5.39 -6.15 -4.02
CA LEU A 94 5.32 -4.97 -4.89
C LEU A 94 6.55 -4.07 -4.72
N LEU A 95 6.95 -3.75 -3.49
CA LEU A 95 8.15 -2.94 -3.25
C LEU A 95 9.40 -3.61 -3.81
N ALA A 96 9.57 -4.93 -3.62
CA ALA A 96 10.72 -5.66 -4.18
C ALA A 96 10.77 -5.53 -5.71
N GLY A 97 9.62 -5.66 -6.38
CA GLY A 97 9.51 -5.46 -7.83
C GLY A 97 9.83 -4.04 -8.26
N LEU A 98 9.30 -3.03 -7.56
CA LEU A 98 9.57 -1.62 -7.86
C LEU A 98 11.05 -1.28 -7.69
N MET A 99 11.71 -1.79 -6.64
CA MET A 99 13.14 -1.58 -6.40
C MET A 99 14.02 -2.32 -7.42
N GLU A 100 13.58 -3.45 -7.96
CA GLU A 100 14.26 -4.11 -9.07
C GLU A 100 14.06 -3.32 -10.37
N ALA A 101 12.82 -2.94 -10.70
CA ALA A 101 12.47 -2.17 -11.89
C ALA A 101 13.23 -0.83 -11.96
N ARG A 102 13.39 -0.14 -10.82
CA ARG A 102 14.14 1.12 -10.67
C ARG A 102 15.53 1.09 -11.30
N LYS A 103 16.16 -0.07 -11.37
CA LYS A 103 17.53 -0.22 -11.92
C LYS A 103 17.56 -0.13 -13.46
N TYR A 104 16.44 -0.29 -14.12
CA TYR A 104 16.36 -0.52 -15.56
C TYR A 104 15.32 0.32 -16.29
N CYS A 105 14.40 0.98 -15.59
CA CYS A 105 13.29 1.71 -16.18
C CYS A 105 13.36 3.21 -15.93
N ASP A 106 12.71 3.98 -16.81
CA ASP A 106 12.44 5.41 -16.60
C ASP A 106 11.13 5.60 -15.85
N VAL A 107 10.21 4.63 -16.01
CA VAL A 107 8.86 4.64 -15.42
C VAL A 107 8.39 3.23 -15.12
N SER A 108 7.74 3.03 -13.98
CA SER A 108 7.10 1.77 -13.63
C SER A 108 5.60 1.93 -13.42
N ILE A 109 4.85 0.88 -13.74
CA ILE A 109 3.42 0.79 -13.42
C ILE A 109 3.19 -0.47 -12.61
N SER A 110 2.55 -0.33 -11.44
CA SER A 110 2.10 -1.47 -10.63
C SER A 110 0.70 -1.90 -11.01
N LEU A 111 0.48 -3.20 -11.16
CA LEU A 111 -0.76 -3.84 -11.58
C LEU A 111 -1.04 -5.07 -10.72
N ASP A 112 -2.32 -5.37 -10.49
CA ASP A 112 -2.72 -6.64 -9.88
C ASP A 112 -2.69 -7.78 -10.93
N CYS A 113 -2.28 -8.98 -10.52
CA CYS A 113 -2.20 -10.15 -11.41
C CYS A 113 -3.59 -10.65 -11.88
N ASP A 114 -4.67 -10.32 -11.14
CA ASP A 114 -6.02 -10.88 -11.34
C ASP A 114 -6.79 -10.36 -12.57
N GLY A 115 -6.18 -9.43 -13.32
CA GLY A 115 -6.76 -8.90 -14.56
C GLY A 115 -8.03 -8.07 -14.35
N GLN A 116 -8.35 -7.65 -13.13
CA GLN A 116 -9.54 -6.84 -12.86
C GLN A 116 -9.38 -5.37 -13.24
N ASP A 117 -8.16 -4.85 -13.14
CA ASP A 117 -7.89 -3.45 -13.47
C ASP A 117 -7.84 -3.28 -15.00
N ASP A 118 -8.46 -2.22 -15.49
CA ASP A 118 -8.50 -1.92 -16.91
C ASP A 118 -7.10 -1.60 -17.43
N ILE A 119 -6.50 -2.55 -18.14
CA ILE A 119 -5.14 -2.41 -18.67
C ILE A 119 -5.01 -1.25 -19.66
N SER A 120 -6.09 -0.87 -20.35
CA SER A 120 -6.07 0.25 -21.31
C SER A 120 -5.79 1.61 -20.65
N ALA A 121 -5.93 1.71 -19.33
CA ALA A 121 -5.56 2.91 -18.60
C ALA A 121 -4.03 3.16 -18.56
N VAL A 122 -3.22 2.14 -18.84
CA VAL A 122 -1.74 2.27 -18.91
C VAL A 122 -1.33 3.34 -19.91
N SER A 123 -1.91 3.35 -21.11
CA SER A 123 -1.62 4.37 -22.13
C SER A 123 -1.89 5.78 -21.63
N LYS A 124 -3.03 6.00 -20.96
CA LYS A 124 -3.39 7.29 -20.38
C LYS A 124 -2.48 7.70 -19.22
N MET A 125 -2.02 6.73 -18.43
CA MET A 125 -1.05 7.00 -17.36
C MET A 125 0.30 7.46 -17.93
N ILE A 126 0.75 6.85 -19.03
CA ILE A 126 1.99 7.25 -19.71
C ILE A 126 1.84 8.64 -20.32
N GLU A 127 0.68 8.98 -20.92
CA GLU A 127 0.41 10.34 -21.40
C GLU A 127 0.56 11.37 -20.25
N LYS A 128 -0.01 11.09 -19.07
CA LYS A 128 0.15 11.95 -17.89
C LYS A 128 1.59 12.08 -17.41
N TYR A 129 2.36 11.00 -17.49
CA TYR A 129 3.79 11.05 -17.20
C TYR A 129 4.55 11.92 -18.21
N LEU A 130 4.26 11.79 -19.50
CA LEU A 130 4.85 12.62 -20.54
C LEU A 130 4.44 14.09 -20.42
N ASP A 131 3.26 14.38 -19.87
CA ASP A 131 2.79 15.72 -19.50
C ASP A 131 3.47 16.30 -18.23
N GLY A 132 4.39 15.55 -17.60
CA GLY A 132 5.20 16.01 -16.46
C GLY A 132 4.72 15.54 -15.09
N SER A 133 3.84 14.54 -14.99
CA SER A 133 3.47 13.93 -13.71
C SER A 133 4.44 12.82 -13.33
N ASP A 134 5.07 12.91 -12.16
CA ASP A 134 5.96 11.86 -11.64
C ASP A 134 5.20 10.69 -11.03
N VAL A 135 3.98 10.95 -10.54
CA VAL A 135 3.10 9.94 -9.95
C VAL A 135 1.73 10.02 -10.60
N VAL A 136 1.22 8.90 -11.14
CA VAL A 136 -0.14 8.85 -11.67
C VAL A 136 -0.94 7.76 -10.96
N TYR A 137 -2.01 8.16 -10.28
CA TYR A 137 -2.87 7.24 -9.54
C TYR A 137 -4.03 6.76 -10.40
N GLY A 138 -4.22 5.46 -10.47
CA GLY A 138 -5.45 4.87 -10.98
C GLY A 138 -6.58 5.02 -9.95
N VAL A 139 -7.67 5.66 -10.35
CA VAL A 139 -8.85 5.89 -9.52
C VAL A 139 -10.03 5.14 -10.12
N ARG A 140 -10.72 4.32 -9.31
CA ARG A 140 -11.87 3.53 -9.76
C ARG A 140 -13.10 4.39 -9.92
N ASN A 141 -13.71 4.37 -11.13
CA ASN A 141 -14.92 5.13 -11.46
C ASN A 141 -16.19 4.56 -10.84
N ASP A 142 -16.26 3.24 -10.56
CA ASP A 142 -17.52 2.59 -10.21
C ASP A 142 -17.63 2.25 -8.74
N ARG A 143 -18.58 2.92 -8.06
CA ARG A 143 -19.06 2.61 -6.70
C ARG A 143 -20.53 2.19 -6.69
N SER A 144 -21.13 1.96 -7.85
CA SER A 144 -22.56 1.66 -7.93
C SER A 144 -22.93 0.33 -7.24
N THR A 145 -21.95 -0.57 -7.05
CA THR A 145 -22.13 -1.86 -6.38
C THR A 145 -21.83 -1.88 -4.89
N ASP A 146 -21.30 -0.78 -4.31
CA ASP A 146 -21.02 -0.74 -2.88
C ASP A 146 -22.26 -0.50 -2.05
N THR A 147 -22.54 -1.40 -1.11
CA THR A 147 -23.64 -1.21 -0.14
C THR A 147 -23.41 0.06 0.67
N PHE A 148 -24.50 0.75 1.05
CA PHE A 148 -24.47 1.96 1.88
C PHE A 148 -23.57 1.83 3.12
N PHE A 149 -23.55 0.66 3.75
CA PHE A 149 -22.72 0.38 4.92
C PHE A 149 -21.21 0.36 4.58
N LYS A 150 -20.80 -0.22 3.44
CA LYS A 150 -19.40 -0.20 2.98
C LYS A 150 -18.93 1.21 2.68
N ARG A 151 -19.78 2.01 2.06
CA ARG A 151 -19.48 3.41 1.73
C ARG A 151 -19.28 4.23 3.00
N MET A 152 -20.20 4.13 3.96
CA MET A 152 -20.12 4.85 5.23
C MET A 152 -18.88 4.46 6.05
N THR A 153 -18.55 3.17 6.12
CA THR A 153 -17.35 2.70 6.83
C THR A 153 -16.06 3.16 6.14
N ALA A 154 -16.02 3.19 4.80
CA ALA A 154 -14.87 3.72 4.05
C ALA A 154 -14.72 5.24 4.27
N GLU A 155 -15.80 6.02 4.20
CA GLU A 155 -15.77 7.48 4.44
C GLU A 155 -15.33 7.80 5.87
N ALA A 156 -15.83 7.06 6.87
CA ALA A 156 -15.40 7.20 8.27
C ALA A 156 -13.91 6.84 8.45
N PHE A 157 -13.43 5.80 7.77
CA PHE A 157 -12.03 5.41 7.79
C PHE A 157 -11.12 6.50 7.19
N TYR A 158 -11.44 7.02 6.00
CA TYR A 158 -10.65 8.08 5.39
C TYR A 158 -10.73 9.39 6.18
N GLY A 159 -11.89 9.71 6.77
CA GLY A 159 -12.05 10.86 7.67
C GLY A 159 -11.12 10.74 8.88
N MET A 160 -11.09 9.57 9.53
CA MET A 160 -10.20 9.31 10.65
C MET A 160 -8.72 9.39 10.25
N MET A 161 -8.33 8.84 9.09
CA MET A 161 -6.96 8.94 8.55
C MET A 161 -6.55 10.41 8.36
N LYS A 162 -7.42 11.23 7.78
CA LYS A 162 -7.19 12.66 7.59
C LYS A 162 -7.04 13.42 8.92
N GLU A 163 -7.91 13.15 9.90
CA GLU A 163 -7.77 13.73 11.26
C GLU A 163 -6.47 13.28 11.95
N MET A 164 -6.00 12.08 11.65
CA MET A 164 -4.72 11.55 12.14
C MET A 164 -3.51 12.15 11.42
N GLY A 165 -3.72 13.00 10.41
CA GLY A 165 -2.67 13.69 9.66
C GLY A 165 -2.09 12.87 8.51
N VAL A 166 -2.82 11.87 8.04
CA VAL A 166 -2.44 11.05 6.89
C VAL A 166 -3.26 11.51 5.68
N ASP A 167 -2.64 12.32 4.81
CA ASP A 167 -3.25 12.71 3.53
C ASP A 167 -3.09 11.56 2.53
N THR A 168 -4.13 10.74 2.40
CA THR A 168 -4.20 9.70 1.37
C THR A 168 -5.07 10.16 0.21
N VAL A 169 -4.65 9.89 -1.01
CA VAL A 169 -5.52 10.11 -2.19
C VAL A 169 -6.71 9.16 -2.07
N PHE A 170 -7.91 9.75 -2.07
CA PHE A 170 -9.14 8.99 -1.88
C PHE A 170 -9.34 7.95 -3.00
N ASN A 171 -9.65 6.69 -2.63
CA ASN A 171 -10.03 5.61 -3.54
C ASN A 171 -8.97 5.17 -4.58
N HIS A 172 -7.67 5.44 -4.35
CA HIS A 172 -6.64 4.90 -5.22
C HIS A 172 -6.35 3.43 -4.90
N ALA A 173 -6.18 2.64 -5.95
CA ALA A 173 -5.71 1.26 -5.88
C ALA A 173 -4.17 1.22 -5.84
N ASP A 174 -3.59 0.02 -5.77
CA ASP A 174 -2.16 -0.18 -6.01
C ASP A 174 -1.78 -0.02 -7.50
N TYR A 175 -2.77 0.21 -8.37
CA TYR A 175 -2.61 0.57 -9.77
C TYR A 175 -2.11 2.01 -9.88
N ARG A 176 -0.83 2.17 -10.09
CA ARG A 176 -0.18 3.49 -10.16
C ARG A 176 1.06 3.45 -11.04
N LEU A 177 1.35 4.61 -11.64
CA LEU A 177 2.59 4.86 -12.34
C LEU A 177 3.53 5.67 -11.44
N LEU A 178 4.81 5.31 -11.44
CA LEU A 178 5.88 6.01 -10.73
C LEU A 178 7.04 6.27 -11.69
N SER A 179 7.49 7.52 -11.80
CA SER A 179 8.72 7.88 -12.50
C SER A 179 9.96 7.34 -11.77
N LEU A 180 11.11 7.33 -12.42
CA LEU A 180 12.38 6.99 -11.77
C LEU A 180 12.64 7.89 -10.56
N ALA A 181 12.34 9.20 -10.66
CA ALA A 181 12.47 10.12 -9.54
C ALA A 181 11.58 9.73 -8.35
N ALA A 182 10.34 9.28 -8.62
CA ALA A 182 9.45 8.78 -7.57
C ALA A 182 9.94 7.45 -6.96
N LEU A 183 10.51 6.56 -7.77
CA LEU A 183 11.13 5.32 -7.30
C LEU A 183 12.38 5.60 -6.45
N ASP A 184 13.19 6.58 -6.83
CA ASP A 184 14.34 7.04 -6.06
C ASP A 184 13.90 7.57 -4.70
N GLY A 185 12.93 8.48 -4.68
CA GLY A 185 12.36 8.98 -3.42
C GLY A 185 11.78 7.86 -2.57
N LEU A 186 11.05 6.90 -3.16
CA LEU A 186 10.52 5.76 -2.43
C LEU A 186 11.61 4.87 -1.82
N SER A 187 12.77 4.75 -2.47
CA SER A 187 13.88 3.92 -2.01
C SER A 187 14.58 4.46 -0.75
N GLU A 188 14.40 5.75 -0.44
CA GLU A 188 14.98 6.38 0.76
C GLU A 188 14.22 6.01 2.04
N TYR A 189 12.97 5.51 1.91
CA TYR A 189 12.18 5.08 3.06
C TYR A 189 12.59 3.67 3.50
N GLY A 190 13.22 3.59 4.68
CA GLY A 190 13.64 2.32 5.33
C GLY A 190 12.57 1.69 6.23
N GLU A 191 11.29 1.94 5.98
CA GLU A 191 10.18 1.51 6.83
C GLU A 191 10.04 -0.02 6.83
N SER A 192 9.98 -0.62 8.01
CA SER A 192 9.73 -2.06 8.17
C SER A 192 8.25 -2.42 8.05
N ASN A 193 7.35 -1.48 8.28
CA ASN A 193 5.91 -1.63 8.15
C ASN A 193 5.42 -0.85 6.93
N LEU A 194 5.44 -1.52 5.77
CA LEU A 194 5.18 -0.88 4.48
C LEU A 194 3.70 -0.59 4.28
N PHE A 195 3.39 0.68 4.08
CA PHE A 195 2.10 1.14 3.60
C PHE A 195 2.31 2.05 2.38
N LEU A 196 2.59 1.44 1.23
CA LEU A 196 2.95 2.15 -0.01
C LEU A 196 1.92 3.21 -0.41
N ARG A 197 0.63 2.98 -0.13
CA ARG A 197 -0.45 3.94 -0.41
C ARG A 197 -0.30 5.26 0.35
N GLY A 198 0.32 5.22 1.52
CA GLY A 198 0.58 6.42 2.31
C GLY A 198 1.97 6.99 2.09
N MET A 199 2.96 6.16 1.72
CA MET A 199 4.34 6.59 1.51
C MET A 199 4.52 7.36 0.21
N VAL A 200 3.90 6.91 -0.89
CA VAL A 200 4.04 7.57 -2.20
C VAL A 200 3.62 9.04 -2.19
N PRO A 201 2.50 9.45 -1.57
CA PRO A 201 2.16 10.88 -1.45
C PRO A 201 3.19 11.70 -0.64
N LEU A 202 3.90 11.08 0.31
CA LEU A 202 4.92 11.78 1.13
C LEU A 202 6.18 12.16 0.33
N ILE A 203 6.40 11.56 -0.84
CA ILE A 203 7.51 11.93 -1.72
C ILE A 203 7.35 13.37 -2.20
N GLY A 204 6.10 13.87 -2.34
CA GLY A 204 5.82 15.27 -2.65
C GLY A 204 6.06 15.67 -4.10
N LEU A 205 6.17 14.73 -5.03
CA LEU A 205 6.36 14.97 -6.45
C LEU A 205 5.04 15.31 -7.18
N PRO A 206 5.09 15.97 -8.35
CA PRO A 206 3.91 16.26 -9.17
C PRO A 206 3.08 15.01 -9.44
N SER A 207 1.79 15.08 -9.17
CA SER A 207 0.92 13.91 -9.30
C SER A 207 -0.37 14.23 -10.05
N SER A 208 -0.92 13.22 -10.72
CA SER A 208 -2.21 13.28 -11.41
C SER A 208 -3.01 11.99 -11.22
N THR A 209 -4.24 11.97 -11.72
CA THR A 209 -5.12 10.80 -11.63
C THR A 209 -5.62 10.39 -13.01
N VAL A 210 -5.81 9.09 -13.20
CA VAL A 210 -6.49 8.50 -14.34
C VAL A 210 -7.63 7.64 -13.84
N GLU A 211 -8.83 7.91 -14.32
CA GLU A 211 -10.01 7.12 -13.99
C GLU A 211 -10.07 5.86 -14.84
N TYR A 212 -10.41 4.74 -14.20
CA TYR A 212 -10.56 3.45 -14.90
C TYR A 212 -11.74 2.65 -14.33
N SER A 213 -12.26 1.75 -15.16
CA SER A 213 -13.30 0.80 -14.78
C SER A 213 -12.70 -0.49 -14.28
N ARG A 214 -13.34 -1.14 -13.31
CA ARG A 214 -12.92 -2.45 -12.84
C ARG A 214 -13.81 -3.53 -13.41
N ALA A 215 -13.20 -4.52 -14.07
CA ALA A 215 -13.90 -5.71 -14.55
C ALA A 215 -14.21 -6.71 -13.41
N ALA A 216 -15.12 -7.66 -13.66
CA ALA A 216 -15.28 -8.80 -12.78
C ALA A 216 -14.02 -9.68 -12.84
N ARG A 217 -13.68 -10.35 -11.72
CA ARG A 217 -12.54 -11.27 -11.68
C ARG A 217 -12.66 -12.37 -12.73
N VAL A 218 -11.54 -12.68 -13.37
CA VAL A 218 -11.45 -13.77 -14.34
C VAL A 218 -11.60 -15.13 -13.63
N ALA A 219 -11.06 -15.30 -12.41
CA ALA A 219 -11.21 -16.50 -11.58
C ALA A 219 -10.96 -16.20 -10.08
N GLY A 220 -11.51 -17.04 -9.18
CA GLY A 220 -11.27 -17.05 -7.74
C GLY A 220 -12.25 -16.25 -6.89
N ASP A 221 -12.50 -16.73 -5.64
CA ASP A 221 -13.38 -16.09 -4.65
C ASP A 221 -12.64 -15.09 -3.77
N SER A 222 -13.15 -13.85 -3.69
CA SER A 222 -12.60 -12.84 -2.81
C SER A 222 -13.19 -12.97 -1.41
N HIS A 223 -12.50 -13.66 -0.52
CA HIS A 223 -12.78 -13.60 0.92
C HIS A 223 -11.77 -12.66 1.60
N TYR A 224 -12.09 -11.36 1.60
CA TYR A 224 -11.36 -10.41 2.45
C TYR A 224 -12.12 -10.28 3.79
N PRO A 225 -11.77 -11.04 4.82
CA PRO A 225 -12.48 -11.00 6.09
C PRO A 225 -12.29 -9.64 6.77
N LEU A 226 -13.33 -9.15 7.45
CA LEU A 226 -13.34 -7.85 8.15
C LEU A 226 -12.10 -7.66 9.04
N ARG A 227 -11.59 -8.76 9.59
CA ARG A 227 -10.39 -8.79 10.43
C ARG A 227 -9.12 -8.33 9.69
N LYS A 228 -8.97 -8.67 8.40
CA LYS A 228 -7.85 -8.20 7.57
C LYS A 228 -7.99 -6.70 7.24
N MET A 229 -9.21 -6.21 7.03
CA MET A 229 -9.46 -4.78 6.80
C MET A 229 -9.11 -3.95 8.04
N ILE A 230 -9.48 -4.41 9.24
CA ILE A 230 -9.14 -3.73 10.50
C ILE A 230 -7.63 -3.77 10.72
N ALA A 231 -6.97 -4.90 10.47
CA ALA A 231 -5.51 -5.00 10.59
C ALA A 231 -4.80 -4.00 9.66
N LEU A 232 -5.20 -3.94 8.38
CA LEU A 232 -4.65 -2.99 7.42
C LEU A 232 -4.87 -1.53 7.86
N ALA A 233 -6.04 -1.23 8.46
CA ALA A 233 -6.33 0.09 8.99
C ALA A 233 -5.40 0.46 10.17
N VAL A 234 -5.22 -0.47 11.10
CA VAL A 234 -4.35 -0.29 12.27
C VAL A 234 -2.89 -0.12 11.80
N ASP A 235 -2.44 -0.96 10.88
CA ASP A 235 -1.09 -0.89 10.30
C ASP A 235 -0.87 0.46 9.59
N GLY A 236 -1.83 0.92 8.79
CA GLY A 236 -1.75 2.23 8.12
C GLY A 236 -1.69 3.39 9.11
N ILE A 237 -2.50 3.39 10.16
CA ILE A 237 -2.52 4.44 11.19
C ILE A 237 -1.21 4.44 11.98
N THR A 238 -0.74 3.28 12.41
CA THR A 238 0.49 3.18 13.23
C THR A 238 1.76 3.45 12.46
N SER A 239 1.76 3.20 11.14
CA SER A 239 2.92 3.47 10.28
C SER A 239 3.05 4.95 9.89
N LEU A 240 1.92 5.65 9.71
CA LEU A 240 1.93 7.02 9.16
C LEU A 240 1.61 8.11 10.18
N SER A 241 1.20 7.76 11.41
CA SER A 241 0.81 8.75 12.39
C SER A 241 1.42 8.47 13.77
N ILE A 242 2.00 9.52 14.34
CA ILE A 242 2.47 9.53 15.75
C ILE A 242 1.35 9.82 16.76
N LYS A 243 0.16 10.25 16.28
CA LYS A 243 -0.98 10.61 17.16
C LYS A 243 -1.45 9.47 18.08
N PRO A 244 -1.52 8.19 17.65
CA PRO A 244 -1.86 7.09 18.55
C PRO A 244 -0.90 6.97 19.73
N ILE A 245 0.40 7.17 19.49
CA ILE A 245 1.42 7.12 20.53
C ILE A 245 1.23 8.27 21.53
N HIS A 246 0.96 9.48 21.04
CA HIS A 246 0.65 10.62 21.90
C HIS A 246 -0.63 10.41 22.72
N LEU A 247 -1.66 9.84 22.12
CA LEU A 247 -2.92 9.52 22.82
C LEU A 247 -2.70 8.51 23.95
N ILE A 248 -1.97 7.43 23.67
CA ILE A 248 -1.61 6.40 24.67
C ILE A 248 -0.75 7.01 25.76
N SER A 249 0.23 7.84 25.41
CA SER A 249 1.10 8.51 26.37
C SER A 249 0.32 9.49 27.26
N ALA A 250 -0.59 10.27 26.67
CA ALA A 250 -1.46 11.17 27.42
C ALA A 250 -2.40 10.40 28.37
N ALA A 251 -3.03 9.32 27.89
CA ALA A 251 -3.87 8.46 28.72
C ALA A 251 -3.05 7.83 29.88
N GLY A 252 -1.86 7.32 29.59
CA GLY A 252 -0.94 6.81 30.60
C GLY A 252 -0.56 7.87 31.64
N ALA A 253 -0.27 9.09 31.22
CA ALA A 253 0.02 10.20 32.12
C ALA A 253 -1.17 10.56 33.03
N VAL A 254 -2.40 10.60 32.46
CA VAL A 254 -3.63 10.85 33.24
C VAL A 254 -3.85 9.75 34.27
N ILE A 255 -3.75 8.48 33.88
CA ILE A 255 -3.88 7.34 34.78
C ILE A 255 -2.80 7.41 35.89
N GLY A 256 -1.57 7.73 35.51
CA GLY A 256 -0.46 7.90 36.46
C GLY A 256 -0.73 9.01 37.48
N LEU A 257 -1.21 10.18 37.04
CA LEU A 257 -1.58 11.28 37.89
C LEU A 257 -2.72 10.94 38.85
N VAL A 258 -3.78 10.28 38.35
CA VAL A 258 -4.89 9.81 39.19
C VAL A 258 -4.41 8.78 40.20
N GLY A 259 -3.51 7.87 39.82
CA GLY A 259 -2.91 6.90 40.71
C GLY A 259 -2.05 7.52 41.82
N LEU A 260 -1.31 8.60 41.52
CA LEU A 260 -0.53 9.34 42.49
C LEU A 260 -1.39 10.19 43.46
N TRP A 261 -2.53 10.72 42.98
CA TRP A 261 -3.45 11.49 43.82
C TRP A 261 -4.22 10.64 44.83
N GLY A 262 -4.50 9.39 44.50
CA GLY A 262 -5.22 8.45 45.37
C GLY A 262 -4.58 8.27 46.77
N PRO A 263 -3.25 8.03 46.89
CA PRO A 263 -2.54 7.95 48.16
C PRO A 263 -2.47 9.28 48.91
N PHE A 264 -2.28 10.41 48.18
CA PHE A 264 -2.18 11.75 48.82
C PHE A 264 -3.52 12.22 49.38
N GLY A 265 -4.64 11.96 48.71
CA GLY A 265 -5.99 12.24 49.23
C GLY A 265 -6.27 11.46 50.49
N ARG A 266 -5.81 10.21 50.61
CA ARG A 266 -5.97 9.38 51.81
C ARG A 266 -5.11 9.85 52.96
N SER A 267 -3.87 10.36 52.71
CA SER A 267 -2.99 10.86 53.77
C SER A 267 -3.53 12.14 54.39
N SER A 268 -4.15 13.03 53.60
CA SER A 268 -4.78 14.26 54.09
C SER A 268 -6.03 14.00 54.89
N LEU A 269 -6.83 12.97 54.54
CA LEU A 269 -8.03 12.57 55.32
C LEU A 269 -7.68 11.85 56.61
N ILE A 270 -6.55 11.16 56.71
CA ILE A 270 -6.08 10.50 57.94
C ILE A 270 -5.54 11.53 58.94
N SER A 271 -4.97 12.66 58.50
CA SER A 271 -4.51 13.72 59.39
C SER A 271 -5.66 14.56 59.98
N LEU A 272 -6.83 14.63 59.30
CA LEU A 272 -7.99 15.39 59.79
C LEU A 272 -9.02 14.50 60.55
N GLY A 273 -8.87 13.15 60.50
CA GLY A 273 -9.84 12.19 61.03
C GLY A 273 -9.38 11.36 62.23
N ARG A 274 -8.60 11.95 63.19
CA ARG A 274 -8.42 11.29 64.52
C ARG A 274 -9.64 11.42 65.38
N ARG A 275 -10.77 10.86 64.93
CA ARG A 275 -11.94 10.48 65.74
C ARG A 275 -13.00 9.78 64.89
N PHE A 276 -12.71 8.59 64.37
CA PHE A 276 -13.79 7.58 64.19
C PHE A 276 -13.18 6.17 64.05
N ARG A 277 -13.84 5.25 64.75
CA ARG A 277 -13.49 3.86 65.08
C ARG A 277 -13.09 3.01 63.86
N ALA A 278 -12.07 2.17 64.08
CA ALA A 278 -11.58 1.10 63.23
C ALA A 278 -12.68 0.19 62.61
N GLY A 279 -12.79 0.19 61.29
CA GLY A 279 -13.35 -0.90 60.48
C GLY A 279 -12.22 -1.53 59.68
N ARG A 280 -12.02 -2.84 59.76
CA ARG A 280 -11.03 -3.60 59.05
C ARG A 280 -11.16 -3.39 57.55
N VAL A 281 -10.08 -2.98 56.88
CA VAL A 281 -9.97 -2.93 55.40
C VAL A 281 -9.06 -4.09 54.99
N PRO A 282 -9.41 -4.91 53.98
CA PRO A 282 -8.58 -6.00 53.50
C PRO A 282 -7.29 -5.46 52.86
N SER A 283 -6.19 -6.12 53.10
CA SER A 283 -4.85 -5.73 52.60
C SER A 283 -4.72 -5.91 51.08
N VAL A 284 -4.03 -4.97 50.45
CA VAL A 284 -3.80 -4.85 48.98
C VAL A 284 -2.86 -5.96 48.41
N SER A 285 -2.56 -6.98 49.20
CA SER A 285 -1.67 -8.10 48.78
C SER A 285 -2.32 -9.14 47.83
N SER A 286 -3.62 -9.06 47.55
CA SER A 286 -4.33 -10.03 46.71
C SER A 286 -4.41 -9.70 45.21
N CYS A 287 -4.01 -8.50 44.79
CA CYS A 287 -4.04 -8.12 43.37
C CYS A 287 -2.78 -8.47 42.56
N PHE A 288 -1.68 -8.87 43.20
CA PHE A 288 -0.43 -9.20 42.49
C PHE A 288 -0.28 -10.68 42.09
N TRP A 289 -1.23 -11.55 42.48
CA TRP A 289 -1.10 -13.00 42.28
C TRP A 289 -1.74 -13.51 40.98
N VAL A 290 -2.55 -12.70 40.28
CA VAL A 290 -3.26 -13.14 39.06
C VAL A 290 -2.44 -12.98 37.77
N ALA A 291 -1.35 -12.19 37.79
CA ALA A 291 -0.55 -11.90 36.58
C ALA A 291 0.61 -12.91 36.31
N ARG A 292 0.72 -14.02 37.07
CA ARG A 292 1.86 -14.94 36.94
C ARG A 292 1.53 -16.35 36.45
N ASN A 293 0.27 -16.64 36.13
CA ASN A 293 -0.17 -17.97 35.65
C ASN A 293 -1.18 -17.86 34.49
N SER A 294 -0.82 -17.14 33.43
CA SER A 294 -1.50 -17.24 32.13
C SER A 294 -0.47 -17.27 31.02
#